data_c863c7a3dd499d6583a906a164115610
#
_entry.id   c863c7a3dd499d6583a906a164115610
#
_cell.length_a   1.000
_cell.length_b   1.000
_cell.length_c   1.000
_cell.angle_alpha   90.00
_cell.angle_beta   90.00
_cell.angle_gamma   90.00
#
_symmetry.space_group_name_H-M   'P 1'
#
loop_
_entity.id
_entity.type
_entity.pdbx_description
1 polymer ?
#
loop_
_entity_poly.entity_id
_entity_poly.type
_entity_poly.pdbx_seq_one_letter_code
_entity_poly.pdbx_strand_id
1 'polypeptide(L)'
;MARYADTPHGGGGGRKPKIFVLDTNIILHDHKAIRKLQDNDMVIPIAVIEELDKFKKGNDNLAFNARGFMRDIDRITDGKSFGKYGVPIGRGLGNIRIDPGHPFPESMKGMFYDDIPDHRILATAIWTRDNNPDRFVALVTKDINLRMKAKAAGMEVQDYLTDRIDEDKIENSNKEVQFLGGLSPEALQSLAYSQETAVDWKAVCKARPKANQLYKIKGQDSTICARFDENRDKIVLVKNKEAYGIRPRNDEQKFALDACLNPAIQLVSMTGGAGTGKTLLALAAAIEQAKDFDQIILTRPTIVLGNQDIGFIPGDQKAKMSPFVQPLMDNLNVIKAQFRPSSKEALRIE
;
A
#
# COMPACT_ATOMS: atom_id res chain seq x y z
N MET A 1 6.05 -7.15 -9.90
CA MET A 1 7.49 -7.49 -10.07
C MET A 1 8.29 -6.20 -9.93
N ALA A 2 8.88 -5.98 -8.76
CA ALA A 2 9.72 -4.80 -8.53
C ALA A 2 11.02 -4.97 -9.34
N ARG A 3 11.23 -4.11 -10.33
CA ARG A 3 12.49 -4.02 -11.04
C ARG A 3 13.45 -3.24 -10.15
N TYR A 4 14.42 -3.94 -9.54
CA TYR A 4 15.60 -3.28 -9.01
C TYR A 4 16.31 -2.62 -10.20
N ALA A 5 16.63 -1.31 -10.07
CA ALA A 5 17.25 -0.54 -11.14
C ALA A 5 18.46 -1.30 -11.71
N ASP A 6 18.35 -1.69 -12.97
CA ASP A 6 19.43 -2.29 -13.73
C ASP A 6 20.47 -1.21 -14.02
N THR A 7 21.59 -1.23 -13.31
CA THR A 7 22.81 -0.59 -13.79
C THR A 7 23.37 -1.44 -14.92
N PRO A 8 23.61 -0.89 -16.12
CA PRO A 8 24.14 -1.65 -17.26
C PRO A 8 25.61 -1.93 -17.03
N HIS A 9 25.95 -3.17 -16.70
CA HIS A 9 27.29 -3.68 -16.88
C HIS A 9 27.24 -4.80 -17.90
N GLY A 10 27.90 -4.56 -19.05
CA GLY A 10 27.98 -5.49 -20.13
C GLY A 10 28.78 -6.75 -19.77
N GLY A 11 28.46 -7.85 -20.46
CA GLY A 11 29.28 -9.07 -20.51
C GLY A 11 28.47 -10.32 -20.15
N GLY A 12 28.21 -11.17 -21.14
CA GLY A 12 27.57 -12.48 -20.99
C GLY A 12 28.38 -13.43 -20.12
N GLY A 13 27.86 -13.69 -18.93
CA GLY A 13 28.26 -14.69 -17.96
C GLY A 13 27.15 -14.74 -16.92
N GLY A 14 26.76 -15.90 -16.43
CA GLY A 14 25.67 -16.04 -15.45
C GLY A 14 25.83 -15.05 -14.30
N ARG A 15 24.81 -14.21 -14.09
CA ARG A 15 24.83 -13.11 -13.11
C ARG A 15 25.04 -13.69 -11.71
N LYS A 16 26.17 -13.40 -11.06
CA LYS A 16 26.39 -13.80 -9.66
C LYS A 16 25.36 -13.12 -8.78
N PRO A 17 24.73 -13.82 -7.83
CA PRO A 17 23.79 -13.22 -6.87
C PRO A 17 24.47 -12.05 -6.14
N LYS A 18 23.72 -10.97 -5.91
CA LYS A 18 24.16 -9.82 -5.11
C LYS A 18 24.26 -10.20 -3.64
N ILE A 19 24.94 -9.40 -2.84
CA ILE A 19 24.93 -9.51 -1.38
C ILE A 19 24.27 -8.25 -0.82
N PHE A 20 23.25 -8.42 -0.01
CA PHE A 20 22.58 -7.34 0.69
C PHE A 20 22.88 -7.39 2.17
N VAL A 21 23.38 -6.29 2.72
CA VAL A 21 23.53 -6.10 4.16
C VAL A 21 22.30 -5.37 4.64
N LEU A 22 21.54 -5.97 5.56
CA LEU A 22 20.23 -5.42 5.98
C LEU A 22 20.39 -4.58 7.25
N ASP A 23 19.73 -3.44 7.25
CA ASP A 23 19.54 -2.57 8.40
C ASP A 23 18.33 -3.03 9.24
N THR A 24 18.33 -2.67 10.51
CA THR A 24 17.27 -2.97 11.49
C THR A 24 15.91 -2.48 11.02
N ASN A 25 15.83 -1.29 10.45
CA ASN A 25 14.58 -0.68 9.99
C ASN A 25 13.87 -1.49 8.90
N ILE A 26 14.61 -2.23 8.07
CA ILE A 26 14.01 -3.11 7.05
C ILE A 26 13.20 -4.23 7.71
N ILE A 27 13.77 -4.85 8.73
CA ILE A 27 13.18 -5.97 9.46
C ILE A 27 12.01 -5.51 10.33
N LEU A 28 12.16 -4.38 11.01
CA LEU A 28 11.10 -3.78 11.83
C LEU A 28 9.90 -3.36 10.99
N HIS A 29 10.13 -3.01 9.72
CA HIS A 29 9.08 -2.67 8.80
C HIS A 29 8.41 -3.92 8.20
N ASP A 30 9.21 -4.92 7.81
CA ASP A 30 8.72 -6.16 7.18
C ASP A 30 9.64 -7.34 7.52
N HIS A 31 9.23 -8.19 8.48
CA HIS A 31 10.01 -9.37 8.85
C HIS A 31 10.17 -10.39 7.71
N LYS A 32 9.29 -10.35 6.70
CA LYS A 32 9.37 -11.21 5.51
C LYS A 32 10.28 -10.66 4.42
N ALA A 33 10.95 -9.52 4.63
CA ALA A 33 11.86 -8.90 3.66
C ALA A 33 12.90 -9.89 3.12
N ILE A 34 13.41 -10.78 3.98
CA ILE A 34 14.39 -11.82 3.61
C ILE A 34 13.90 -12.77 2.50
N ARG A 35 12.58 -12.95 2.34
CA ARG A 35 11.98 -13.79 1.30
C ARG A 35 11.63 -13.01 0.03
N LYS A 36 11.68 -11.67 0.08
CA LYS A 36 11.32 -10.79 -1.03
C LYS A 36 12.53 -10.31 -1.83
N LEU A 37 13.74 -10.55 -1.32
CA LEU A 37 14.99 -10.14 -1.98
C LEU A 37 15.51 -11.15 -3.02
N GLN A 38 14.65 -12.05 -3.48
CA GLN A 38 14.89 -13.02 -4.57
C GLN A 38 16.06 -13.98 -4.26
N ASP A 39 16.89 -14.27 -5.26
CA ASP A 39 18.05 -15.19 -5.20
C ASP A 39 19.34 -14.56 -4.66
N ASN A 40 19.24 -13.36 -4.06
CA ASN A 40 20.40 -12.65 -3.53
C ASN A 40 20.73 -13.12 -2.09
N ASP A 41 22.01 -13.10 -1.76
CA ASP A 41 22.49 -13.44 -0.42
C ASP A 41 22.28 -12.27 0.55
N MET A 42 22.03 -12.60 1.81
CA MET A 42 21.80 -11.62 2.86
C MET A 42 22.78 -11.76 4.01
N VAL A 43 23.25 -10.62 4.47
CA VAL A 43 24.09 -10.49 5.65
C VAL A 43 23.36 -9.66 6.69
N ILE A 44 23.17 -10.23 7.85
CA ILE A 44 22.56 -9.57 9.00
C ILE A 44 23.68 -9.24 10.00
N PRO A 45 24.07 -7.96 10.17
CA PRO A 45 25.01 -7.58 11.20
C PRO A 45 24.53 -7.96 12.59
N ILE A 46 25.41 -8.38 13.49
CA ILE A 46 25.04 -8.71 14.87
C ILE A 46 24.38 -7.53 15.57
N ALA A 47 24.78 -6.30 15.25
CA ALA A 47 24.19 -5.07 15.77
C ALA A 47 22.69 -4.98 15.48
N VAL A 48 22.23 -5.50 14.33
CA VAL A 48 20.79 -5.58 13.99
C VAL A 48 20.07 -6.54 14.93
N ILE A 49 20.66 -7.68 15.26
CA ILE A 49 20.08 -8.65 16.19
C ILE A 49 19.96 -8.04 17.59
N GLU A 50 20.99 -7.32 18.05
CA GLU A 50 21.02 -6.61 19.33
C GLU A 50 19.95 -5.51 19.39
N GLU A 51 19.75 -4.78 18.31
CA GLU A 51 18.69 -3.77 18.23
C GLU A 51 17.30 -4.39 18.23
N LEU A 52 17.06 -5.44 17.41
CA LEU A 52 15.79 -6.15 17.37
C LEU A 52 15.38 -6.69 18.75
N ASP A 53 16.36 -7.04 19.59
CA ASP A 53 16.10 -7.50 20.96
C ASP A 53 15.42 -6.45 21.83
N LYS A 54 15.74 -5.17 21.63
CA LYS A 54 15.11 -4.05 22.33
C LYS A 54 13.63 -3.88 21.95
N PHE A 55 13.25 -4.26 20.72
CA PHE A 55 11.89 -4.12 20.20
C PHE A 55 11.00 -5.34 20.46
N LYS A 56 11.50 -6.45 21.01
CA LYS A 56 10.70 -7.66 21.26
C LYS A 56 9.57 -7.46 22.28
N LYS A 57 9.68 -6.46 23.15
CA LYS A 57 8.70 -6.17 24.20
C LYS A 57 7.63 -5.22 23.66
N GLY A 58 6.36 -5.62 23.78
CA GLY A 58 5.22 -4.82 23.33
C GLY A 58 4.27 -5.59 22.41
N ASN A 59 3.17 -4.95 22.04
CA ASN A 59 2.12 -5.49 21.17
C ASN A 59 1.95 -4.69 19.88
N ASP A 60 2.88 -3.81 19.57
CA ASP A 60 2.90 -3.02 18.36
C ASP A 60 3.46 -3.81 17.15
N ASN A 61 3.37 -3.20 15.98
CA ASN A 61 3.85 -3.79 14.74
C ASN A 61 5.37 -4.02 14.74
N LEU A 62 6.14 -3.17 15.42
CA LEU A 62 7.59 -3.30 15.52
C LEU A 62 7.95 -4.55 16.31
N ALA A 63 7.32 -4.75 17.47
CA ALA A 63 7.50 -5.95 18.28
C ALA A 63 7.03 -7.22 17.57
N PHE A 64 5.94 -7.16 16.80
CA PHE A 64 5.47 -8.27 15.98
C PHE A 64 6.52 -8.64 14.92
N ASN A 65 7.06 -7.67 14.19
CA ASN A 65 8.05 -7.91 13.14
C ASN A 65 9.39 -8.40 13.73
N ALA A 66 9.86 -7.82 14.83
CA ALA A 66 11.07 -8.29 15.51
C ALA A 66 10.96 -9.77 15.93
N ARG A 67 9.87 -10.14 16.60
CA ARG A 67 9.61 -11.54 16.98
C ARG A 67 9.41 -12.47 15.78
N GLY A 68 8.73 -11.95 14.71
CA GLY A 68 8.51 -12.71 13.48
C GLY A 68 9.82 -13.08 12.80
N PHE A 69 10.71 -12.12 12.64
CA PHE A 69 12.02 -12.31 12.05
C PHE A 69 12.87 -13.32 12.83
N MET A 70 12.95 -13.18 14.16
CA MET A 70 13.76 -14.08 14.98
C MET A 70 13.26 -15.53 14.89
N ARG A 71 11.94 -15.74 14.87
CA ARG A 71 11.37 -17.08 14.66
C ARG A 71 11.65 -17.65 13.27
N ASP A 72 11.64 -16.79 12.25
CA ASP A 72 11.94 -17.23 10.88
C ASP A 72 13.42 -17.59 10.74
N ILE A 73 14.35 -16.85 11.35
CA ILE A 73 15.78 -17.18 11.39
C ILE A 73 16.02 -18.49 12.12
N ASP A 74 15.44 -18.68 13.31
CA ASP A 74 15.55 -19.91 14.08
C ASP A 74 15.08 -21.14 13.27
N ARG A 75 13.95 -21.02 12.58
CA ARG A 75 13.41 -22.06 11.70
C ARG A 75 14.30 -22.34 10.48
N ILE A 76 14.89 -21.29 9.87
CA ILE A 76 15.75 -21.44 8.70
C ILE A 76 17.07 -22.13 9.09
N THR A 77 17.59 -21.81 10.25
CA THR A 77 18.83 -22.43 10.74
C THR A 77 18.66 -23.88 11.16
N ASP A 78 17.49 -24.24 11.71
CA ASP A 78 17.17 -25.61 12.14
C ASP A 78 18.34 -26.27 12.91
N GLY A 79 18.90 -25.54 13.89
CA GLY A 79 20.04 -25.98 14.70
C GLY A 79 21.40 -26.00 13.99
N LYS A 80 21.50 -25.52 12.72
CA LYS A 80 22.77 -25.42 11.99
C LYS A 80 23.45 -24.08 12.29
N SER A 81 24.78 -24.09 12.35
CA SER A 81 25.54 -22.83 12.39
C SER A 81 25.55 -22.16 11.02
N PHE A 82 25.62 -20.83 10.99
CA PHE A 82 25.56 -20.05 9.74
C PHE A 82 26.75 -20.31 8.80
N GLY A 83 27.88 -20.78 9.25
CA GLY A 83 29.06 -20.99 8.41
C GLY A 83 29.47 -19.78 7.59
N LYS A 84 30.55 -19.91 6.79
CA LYS A 84 31.07 -18.82 5.94
C LYS A 84 30.07 -18.32 4.88
N TYR A 85 29.29 -19.22 4.31
CA TYR A 85 28.38 -18.92 3.19
C TYR A 85 26.92 -18.73 3.62
N GLY A 86 26.64 -18.88 4.91
CA GLY A 86 25.29 -18.80 5.43
C GLY A 86 24.47 -20.08 5.22
N VAL A 87 23.18 -19.99 5.49
CA VAL A 87 22.20 -21.07 5.29
C VAL A 87 21.19 -20.68 4.21
N PRO A 88 20.71 -21.60 3.36
CA PRO A 88 19.74 -21.28 2.32
C PRO A 88 18.39 -20.91 2.95
N ILE A 89 17.79 -19.81 2.49
CA ILE A 89 16.50 -19.32 2.98
C ILE A 89 15.35 -20.20 2.48
N GLY A 90 15.48 -20.75 1.29
CA GLY A 90 14.49 -21.61 0.66
C GLY A 90 14.76 -21.85 -0.83
N ARG A 91 13.91 -22.65 -1.47
CA ARG A 91 14.08 -22.97 -2.90
C ARG A 91 13.96 -21.71 -3.77
N GLY A 92 14.98 -21.43 -4.58
CA GLY A 92 15.02 -20.25 -5.47
C GLY A 92 15.32 -18.94 -4.77
N LEU A 93 15.71 -18.99 -3.49
CA LEU A 93 16.16 -17.84 -2.70
C LEU A 93 17.66 -17.95 -2.41
N GLY A 94 18.29 -16.82 -2.04
CA GLY A 94 19.70 -16.80 -1.64
C GLY A 94 19.94 -17.39 -0.26
N ASN A 95 21.16 -17.19 0.23
CA ASN A 95 21.56 -17.59 1.57
C ASN A 95 21.48 -16.43 2.55
N ILE A 96 21.32 -16.73 3.82
CA ILE A 96 21.36 -15.77 4.91
C ILE A 96 22.42 -16.13 5.92
N ARG A 97 23.19 -15.15 6.40
CA ARG A 97 24.14 -15.32 7.49
C ARG A 97 24.04 -14.17 8.48
N ILE A 98 24.35 -14.44 9.73
CA ILE A 98 24.62 -13.43 10.74
C ILE A 98 26.13 -13.16 10.75
N ASP A 99 26.48 -11.89 10.68
CA ASP A 99 27.87 -11.45 10.71
C ASP A 99 28.21 -10.96 12.14
N PRO A 100 29.27 -11.49 12.77
CA PRO A 100 29.60 -11.18 14.16
C PRO A 100 30.10 -9.75 14.39
N GLY A 101 30.29 -9.00 13.32
CA GLY A 101 30.82 -7.63 13.35
C GLY A 101 32.33 -7.55 13.13
N HIS A 102 32.76 -6.37 12.75
CA HIS A 102 34.15 -6.09 12.39
C HIS A 102 34.60 -4.74 12.96
N PRO A 103 35.89 -4.55 13.22
CA PRO A 103 36.44 -3.24 13.53
C PRO A 103 36.10 -2.21 12.44
N PHE A 104 36.04 -0.95 12.82
CA PHE A 104 35.80 0.11 11.84
C PHE A 104 36.94 0.16 10.82
N PRO A 105 36.61 0.06 9.52
CA PRO A 105 37.62 0.13 8.45
C PRO A 105 38.27 1.51 8.38
N GLU A 106 39.44 1.60 7.78
CA GLU A 106 40.17 2.87 7.64
C GLU A 106 39.35 3.96 6.97
N SER A 107 38.49 3.61 6.02
CA SER A 107 37.58 4.54 5.33
C SER A 107 36.55 5.19 6.26
N MET A 108 36.32 4.65 7.44
CA MET A 108 35.43 5.21 8.45
C MET A 108 36.17 5.97 9.55
N LYS A 109 37.50 5.73 9.69
CA LYS A 109 38.32 6.44 10.70
C LYS A 109 38.35 7.92 10.39
N GLY A 110 38.02 8.74 11.40
CA GLY A 110 37.96 10.21 11.25
C GLY A 110 36.65 10.72 10.67
N MET A 111 35.75 9.86 10.16
CA MET A 111 34.39 10.26 9.77
C MET A 111 33.40 10.10 10.92
N PHE A 112 33.57 9.05 11.71
CA PHE A 112 32.66 8.70 12.78
C PHE A 112 33.42 8.46 14.08
N TYR A 113 33.01 9.16 15.16
CA TYR A 113 33.69 9.10 16.45
C TYR A 113 32.99 8.20 17.44
N ASP A 114 31.68 7.99 17.27
CA ASP A 114 30.86 7.23 18.19
C ASP A 114 30.67 5.78 17.73
N ASP A 115 30.73 4.85 18.68
CA ASP A 115 30.42 3.44 18.45
C ASP A 115 28.93 3.19 18.65
N ILE A 116 28.13 3.51 17.62
CA ILE A 116 26.69 3.30 17.59
C ILE A 116 26.29 2.20 16.62
N PRO A 117 25.10 1.60 16.77
CA PRO A 117 24.63 0.49 15.92
C PRO A 117 24.72 0.79 14.43
N ASP A 118 24.31 1.97 13.97
CA ASP A 118 24.40 2.42 12.57
C ASP A 118 25.82 2.26 12.01
N HIS A 119 26.83 2.68 12.80
CA HIS A 119 28.22 2.63 12.37
C HIS A 119 28.74 1.21 12.33
N ARG A 120 28.30 0.32 13.21
CA ARG A 120 28.62 -1.12 13.19
C ARG A 120 27.99 -1.81 11.99
N ILE A 121 26.73 -1.47 11.65
CA ILE A 121 26.04 -1.97 10.45
C ILE A 121 26.79 -1.53 9.20
N LEU A 122 27.18 -0.26 9.11
CA LEU A 122 27.97 0.27 7.99
C LEU A 122 29.34 -0.38 7.89
N ALA A 123 30.04 -0.58 9.00
CA ALA A 123 31.33 -1.27 9.04
C ALA A 123 31.21 -2.71 8.49
N THR A 124 30.18 -3.44 8.88
CA THR A 124 29.90 -4.78 8.35
C THR A 124 29.63 -4.75 6.85
N ALA A 125 28.92 -3.73 6.35
CA ALA A 125 28.64 -3.58 4.92
C ALA A 125 29.91 -3.33 4.12
N ILE A 126 30.79 -2.43 4.59
CA ILE A 126 32.08 -2.12 3.96
C ILE A 126 32.98 -3.37 3.99
N TRP A 127 33.11 -4.03 5.13
CA TRP A 127 33.89 -5.26 5.25
C TRP A 127 33.36 -6.34 4.30
N THR A 128 32.06 -6.51 4.20
CA THR A 128 31.45 -7.48 3.28
C THR A 128 31.79 -7.16 1.84
N ARG A 129 31.74 -5.89 1.42
CA ARG A 129 32.15 -5.44 0.08
C ARG A 129 33.61 -5.75 -0.19
N ASP A 130 34.47 -5.38 0.72
CA ASP A 130 35.94 -5.51 0.53
C ASP A 130 36.39 -6.99 0.46
N ASN A 131 35.64 -7.89 1.12
CA ASN A 131 35.90 -9.33 1.07
C ASN A 131 35.12 -10.07 -0.05
N ASN A 132 34.36 -9.38 -0.89
CA ASN A 132 33.65 -9.93 -2.04
C ASN A 132 33.81 -9.04 -3.29
N PRO A 133 35.05 -8.80 -3.77
CA PRO A 133 35.31 -7.82 -4.84
C PRO A 133 34.69 -8.22 -6.19
N ASP A 134 34.34 -9.46 -6.37
CA ASP A 134 33.73 -10.04 -7.57
C ASP A 134 32.19 -10.07 -7.54
N ARG A 135 31.58 -9.53 -6.48
CA ARG A 135 30.13 -9.48 -6.30
C ARG A 135 29.66 -8.05 -5.98
N PHE A 136 28.47 -7.72 -6.43
CA PHE A 136 27.83 -6.47 -6.02
C PHE A 136 27.35 -6.57 -4.58
N VAL A 137 27.78 -5.66 -3.72
CA VAL A 137 27.40 -5.57 -2.31
C VAL A 137 26.74 -4.23 -2.07
N ALA A 138 25.56 -4.22 -1.44
CA ALA A 138 24.85 -3.00 -1.08
C ALA A 138 24.28 -3.09 0.35
N LEU A 139 24.30 -1.95 1.04
CA LEU A 139 23.53 -1.75 2.27
C LEU A 139 22.07 -1.46 1.90
N VAL A 140 21.13 -2.18 2.49
CA VAL A 140 19.69 -1.94 2.32
C VAL A 140 19.15 -1.29 3.57
N THR A 141 18.67 -0.04 3.44
CA THR A 141 18.16 0.74 4.57
C THR A 141 17.05 1.69 4.13
N LYS A 142 16.08 1.91 5.02
CA LYS A 142 15.05 2.97 4.92
C LYS A 142 15.47 4.25 5.63
N ASP A 143 16.50 4.20 6.48
CA ASP A 143 16.98 5.37 7.20
C ASP A 143 17.78 6.28 6.26
N ILE A 144 17.31 7.52 6.13
CA ILE A 144 17.95 8.54 5.30
C ILE A 144 19.31 8.92 5.85
N ASN A 145 19.48 8.98 7.18
CA ASN A 145 20.75 9.36 7.81
C ASN A 145 21.80 8.28 7.59
N LEU A 146 21.46 7.01 7.83
CA LEU A 146 22.36 5.89 7.56
C LEU A 146 22.70 5.80 6.08
N ARG A 147 21.76 6.09 5.18
CA ARG A 147 21.99 6.18 3.73
C ARG A 147 23.02 7.26 3.36
N MET A 148 22.91 8.44 3.96
CA MET A 148 23.86 9.53 3.71
C MET A 148 25.26 9.19 4.25
N LYS A 149 25.35 8.63 5.46
CA LYS A 149 26.61 8.13 6.06
C LYS A 149 27.26 7.08 5.16
N ALA A 150 26.49 6.11 4.68
CA ALA A 150 26.98 5.04 3.82
C ALA A 150 27.53 5.58 2.48
N LYS A 151 26.79 6.50 1.84
CA LYS A 151 27.27 7.16 0.61
C LYS A 151 28.56 7.95 0.85
N ALA A 152 28.68 8.68 1.95
CA ALA A 152 29.88 9.41 2.32
C ALA A 152 31.09 8.47 2.52
N ALA A 153 30.86 7.26 3.03
CA ALA A 153 31.88 6.21 3.18
C ALA A 153 32.12 5.38 1.89
N GLY A 154 31.53 5.77 0.76
CA GLY A 154 31.70 5.09 -0.53
C GLY A 154 31.02 3.72 -0.60
N MET A 155 29.96 3.50 0.20
CA MET A 155 29.19 2.27 0.18
C MET A 155 27.98 2.41 -0.72
N GLU A 156 27.72 1.40 -1.56
CA GLU A 156 26.49 1.31 -2.34
C GLU A 156 25.29 1.09 -1.43
N VAL A 157 24.21 1.85 -1.67
CA VAL A 157 23.01 1.80 -0.85
C VAL A 157 21.78 1.60 -1.71
N GLN A 158 20.89 0.73 -1.27
CA GLN A 158 19.59 0.52 -1.87
C GLN A 158 18.47 0.80 -0.88
N ASP A 159 17.38 1.41 -1.36
CA ASP A 159 16.14 1.55 -0.61
C ASP A 159 15.31 0.26 -0.74
N TYR A 160 14.63 -0.13 0.34
CA TYR A 160 13.70 -1.23 0.32
C TYR A 160 12.34 -0.77 -0.21
N LEU A 161 12.15 -0.91 -1.53
CA LEU A 161 10.98 -0.37 -2.24
C LEU A 161 9.79 -1.34 -2.31
N THR A 162 9.87 -2.52 -1.71
CA THR A 162 8.83 -3.56 -1.85
C THR A 162 7.46 -3.14 -1.30
N ASP A 163 7.40 -2.08 -0.49
CA ASP A 163 6.17 -1.56 0.09
C ASP A 163 5.74 -0.21 -0.47
N ARG A 164 6.59 0.44 -1.25
CA ARG A 164 6.12 1.63 -1.95
C ARG A 164 5.15 1.15 -3.00
N ILE A 165 3.89 1.33 -2.72
CA ILE A 165 2.90 1.49 -3.76
C ILE A 165 3.45 2.66 -4.58
N ASP A 166 3.80 2.39 -5.83
CA ASP A 166 4.26 3.38 -6.78
C ASP A 166 3.19 4.47 -6.82
N GLU A 167 3.46 5.63 -6.23
CA GLU A 167 2.50 6.76 -6.23
C GLU A 167 2.14 7.11 -7.68
N ASP A 168 3.09 6.97 -8.61
CA ASP A 168 2.84 7.07 -10.06
C ASP A 168 1.88 5.98 -10.57
N LYS A 169 1.83 4.80 -9.93
CA LYS A 169 0.84 3.76 -10.27
C LYS A 169 -0.52 4.06 -9.65
N ILE A 170 -0.58 4.67 -8.46
CA ILE A 170 -1.84 5.15 -7.88
C ILE A 170 -2.33 6.36 -8.68
N GLU A 171 -1.47 7.32 -9.02
CA GLU A 171 -1.84 8.45 -9.88
C GLU A 171 -2.22 7.99 -11.29
N ASN A 172 -1.56 6.98 -11.85
CA ASN A 172 -1.93 6.39 -13.12
C ASN A 172 -3.14 5.44 -13.02
N SER A 173 -3.44 4.85 -11.87
CA SER A 173 -4.70 4.14 -11.64
C SER A 173 -5.87 5.12 -11.47
N ASN A 174 -5.63 6.35 -11.01
CA ASN A 174 -6.62 7.43 -11.03
C ASN A 174 -6.97 7.90 -12.46
N LYS A 175 -6.23 7.49 -13.48
CA LYS A 175 -6.64 7.56 -14.90
C LYS A 175 -7.53 6.40 -15.33
N GLU A 176 -8.20 5.74 -14.39
CA GLU A 176 -9.12 4.65 -14.70
C GLU A 176 -10.36 5.11 -15.46
N VAL A 177 -10.69 6.40 -15.37
CA VAL A 177 -11.74 6.98 -16.21
C VAL A 177 -11.18 7.30 -17.59
N GLN A 178 -11.53 6.50 -18.57
CA GLN A 178 -11.14 6.75 -19.95
C GLN A 178 -12.07 7.77 -20.61
N PHE A 179 -11.48 8.74 -21.30
CA PHE A 179 -12.25 9.69 -22.12
C PHE A 179 -12.38 9.13 -23.54
N LEU A 180 -13.59 8.92 -23.98
CA LEU A 180 -13.90 8.46 -25.31
C LEU A 180 -14.60 9.57 -26.10
N GLY A 181 -14.05 9.91 -27.26
CA GLY A 181 -14.67 10.80 -28.22
C GLY A 181 -15.03 10.05 -29.49
N GLY A 182 -16.06 10.49 -30.19
CA GLY A 182 -16.36 10.01 -31.55
C GLY A 182 -17.08 8.68 -31.64
N LEU A 183 -17.97 8.36 -30.71
CA LEU A 183 -18.92 7.26 -30.90
C LEU A 183 -19.86 7.55 -32.07
N SER A 184 -20.29 6.48 -32.76
CA SER A 184 -21.32 6.65 -33.78
C SER A 184 -22.65 7.15 -33.15
N PRO A 185 -23.46 7.91 -33.90
CA PRO A 185 -24.76 8.40 -33.42
C PRO A 185 -25.65 7.27 -32.89
N GLU A 186 -25.61 6.10 -33.53
CA GLU A 186 -26.39 4.93 -33.13
C GLU A 186 -25.91 4.37 -31.78
N ALA A 187 -24.60 4.30 -31.55
CA ALA A 187 -24.04 3.83 -30.28
C ALA A 187 -24.36 4.82 -29.15
N LEU A 188 -24.29 6.13 -29.41
CA LEU A 188 -24.68 7.16 -28.46
C LEU A 188 -26.18 7.07 -28.13
N GLN A 189 -27.01 6.90 -29.14
CA GLN A 189 -28.45 6.77 -28.97
C GLN A 189 -28.81 5.52 -28.17
N SER A 190 -28.18 4.38 -28.48
CA SER A 190 -28.38 3.14 -27.75
C SER A 190 -27.97 3.25 -26.29
N LEU A 191 -26.85 3.92 -26.00
CA LEU A 191 -26.36 4.08 -24.63
C LEU A 191 -27.21 5.06 -23.82
N ALA A 192 -27.62 6.19 -24.43
CA ALA A 192 -28.31 7.29 -23.73
C ALA A 192 -29.82 7.11 -23.63
N TYR A 193 -30.45 6.49 -24.65
CA TYR A 193 -31.89 6.54 -24.82
C TYR A 193 -32.57 5.17 -25.00
N SER A 194 -31.81 4.07 -25.14
CA SER A 194 -32.42 2.72 -25.24
C SER A 194 -32.93 2.24 -23.87
N GLN A 195 -33.90 1.33 -23.88
CA GLN A 195 -34.39 0.69 -22.66
C GLN A 195 -33.28 -0.10 -21.93
N GLU A 196 -32.37 -0.70 -22.66
CA GLU A 196 -31.26 -1.47 -22.08
C GLU A 196 -30.17 -0.58 -21.49
N THR A 197 -30.04 0.69 -21.93
CA THR A 197 -28.96 1.61 -21.51
C THR A 197 -27.56 0.98 -21.55
N ALA A 198 -27.33 0.11 -22.55
CA ALA A 198 -26.11 -0.67 -22.73
C ALA A 198 -25.79 -0.83 -24.20
N VAL A 199 -24.49 -0.88 -24.53
CA VAL A 199 -23.97 -1.13 -25.86
C VAL A 199 -22.88 -2.20 -25.84
N ASP A 200 -22.68 -2.90 -26.97
CA ASP A 200 -21.53 -3.80 -27.13
C ASP A 200 -20.23 -2.99 -26.98
N TRP A 201 -19.31 -3.48 -26.18
CA TRP A 201 -18.04 -2.77 -25.95
C TRP A 201 -17.22 -2.61 -27.25
N LYS A 202 -17.39 -3.49 -28.23
CA LYS A 202 -16.72 -3.40 -29.53
C LYS A 202 -17.14 -2.16 -30.34
N ALA A 203 -18.34 -1.64 -30.09
CA ALA A 203 -18.78 -0.37 -30.70
C ALA A 203 -18.14 0.86 -30.06
N VAL A 204 -17.51 0.70 -28.90
CA VAL A 204 -16.96 1.79 -28.07
C VAL A 204 -15.45 1.70 -27.96
N CYS A 205 -14.89 0.49 -27.84
CA CYS A 205 -13.48 0.25 -27.52
C CYS A 205 -12.80 -0.62 -28.59
N LYS A 206 -11.52 -0.36 -28.85
CA LYS A 206 -10.67 -1.16 -29.75
C LYS A 206 -10.24 -2.50 -29.16
N ALA A 207 -10.23 -2.61 -27.84
CA ALA A 207 -9.88 -3.83 -27.10
C ALA A 207 -10.88 -4.05 -25.97
N ARG A 208 -11.01 -5.30 -25.51
CA ARG A 208 -11.92 -5.65 -24.41
C ARG A 208 -11.51 -4.90 -23.17
N PRO A 209 -12.44 -4.15 -22.53
CA PRO A 209 -12.18 -3.42 -21.30
C PRO A 209 -11.85 -4.34 -20.13
N LYS A 210 -11.22 -3.78 -19.12
CA LYS A 210 -11.08 -4.45 -17.80
C LYS A 210 -12.43 -4.40 -17.08
N ALA A 211 -12.68 -5.37 -16.19
CA ALA A 211 -13.86 -5.37 -15.33
C ALA A 211 -14.01 -4.02 -14.62
N ASN A 212 -15.23 -3.48 -14.62
CA ASN A 212 -15.60 -2.19 -14.02
C ASN A 212 -14.85 -0.96 -14.59
N GLN A 213 -14.21 -1.05 -15.74
CA GLN A 213 -13.58 0.09 -16.39
C GLN A 213 -14.58 1.23 -16.59
N LEU A 214 -14.21 2.44 -16.16
CA LEU A 214 -15.04 3.63 -16.22
C LEU A 214 -14.76 4.46 -17.46
N TYR A 215 -15.82 5.06 -18.02
CA TYR A 215 -15.75 5.88 -19.23
C TYR A 215 -16.51 7.20 -19.08
N LYS A 216 -15.89 8.29 -19.52
CA LYS A 216 -16.55 9.55 -19.83
C LYS A 216 -16.61 9.68 -21.35
N ILE A 217 -17.82 9.60 -21.89
CA ILE A 217 -18.07 9.60 -23.32
C ILE A 217 -18.62 10.95 -23.71
N LYS A 218 -18.03 11.61 -24.71
CA LYS A 218 -18.52 12.90 -25.20
C LYS A 218 -19.82 12.69 -25.96
N GLY A 219 -20.93 13.15 -25.39
CA GLY A 219 -22.22 13.26 -26.04
C GLY A 219 -22.33 14.55 -26.88
N GLN A 220 -23.53 14.85 -27.43
CA GLN A 220 -23.79 16.07 -28.20
C GLN A 220 -23.74 17.31 -27.29
N ASP A 221 -24.46 17.30 -26.16
CA ASP A 221 -24.58 18.44 -25.25
C ASP A 221 -24.03 18.19 -23.86
N SER A 222 -23.64 16.96 -23.52
CA SER A 222 -23.19 16.56 -22.19
C SER A 222 -22.24 15.37 -22.23
N THR A 223 -21.55 15.13 -21.11
CA THR A 223 -20.75 13.95 -20.90
C THR A 223 -21.60 12.80 -20.39
N ILE A 224 -21.51 11.64 -21.03
CA ILE A 224 -22.16 10.40 -20.62
C ILE A 224 -21.18 9.59 -19.77
N CYS A 225 -21.57 9.25 -18.54
CA CYS A 225 -20.84 8.34 -17.67
C CYS A 225 -21.26 6.91 -17.96
N ALA A 226 -20.28 6.02 -18.20
CA ALA A 226 -20.54 4.61 -18.49
C ALA A 226 -19.51 3.72 -17.80
N ARG A 227 -19.84 2.44 -17.65
CA ARG A 227 -18.96 1.43 -17.04
C ARG A 227 -19.03 0.13 -17.86
N PHE A 228 -17.91 -0.56 -17.98
CA PHE A 228 -17.93 -1.92 -18.52
C PHE A 228 -18.46 -2.90 -17.48
N ASP A 229 -19.51 -3.60 -17.82
CA ASP A 229 -20.11 -4.66 -17.02
C ASP A 229 -19.65 -6.01 -17.56
N GLU A 230 -18.75 -6.65 -16.81
CA GLU A 230 -18.16 -7.93 -17.23
C GLU A 230 -19.20 -9.06 -17.32
N ASN A 231 -20.18 -9.05 -16.40
CA ASN A 231 -21.23 -10.09 -16.40
C ASN A 231 -22.16 -10.02 -17.63
N ARG A 232 -22.37 -8.80 -18.12
CA ARG A 232 -23.17 -8.56 -19.34
C ARG A 232 -22.33 -8.51 -20.61
N ASP A 233 -20.99 -8.45 -20.49
CA ASP A 233 -20.02 -8.16 -21.57
C ASP A 233 -20.40 -6.91 -22.39
N LYS A 234 -20.94 -5.88 -21.71
CA LYS A 234 -21.43 -4.63 -22.32
C LYS A 234 -20.95 -3.41 -21.57
N ILE A 235 -20.87 -2.29 -22.27
CA ILE A 235 -20.75 -0.97 -21.64
C ILE A 235 -22.15 -0.49 -21.28
N VAL A 236 -22.34 -0.18 -19.98
CA VAL A 236 -23.64 0.22 -19.41
C VAL A 236 -23.59 1.67 -18.96
N LEU A 237 -24.71 2.38 -19.13
CA LEU A 237 -24.88 3.74 -18.64
C LEU A 237 -24.83 3.77 -17.11
N VAL A 238 -24.00 4.65 -16.55
CA VAL A 238 -24.03 4.97 -15.13
C VAL A 238 -25.09 6.05 -14.91
N LYS A 239 -26.21 5.66 -14.28
CA LYS A 239 -27.32 6.57 -14.00
C LYS A 239 -27.06 7.40 -12.73
N ASN A 240 -27.69 8.54 -12.59
CA ASN A 240 -27.73 9.27 -11.33
C ASN A 240 -28.54 8.46 -10.31
N LYS A 241 -27.83 7.81 -9.39
CA LYS A 241 -28.42 7.09 -8.26
C LYS A 241 -28.42 8.02 -7.04
N GLU A 242 -29.40 7.85 -6.21
CA GLU A 242 -29.48 8.44 -4.88
C GLU A 242 -29.26 7.33 -3.86
N ALA A 243 -28.50 7.61 -2.81
CA ALA A 243 -28.30 6.70 -1.70
C ALA A 243 -28.70 7.41 -0.41
N TYR A 244 -29.73 6.93 0.25
CA TYR A 244 -30.27 7.45 1.49
C TYR A 244 -30.36 8.99 1.55
N GLY A 245 -31.00 9.59 0.53
CA GLY A 245 -31.15 11.04 0.38
C GLY A 245 -29.93 11.78 -0.19
N ILE A 246 -28.79 11.14 -0.34
CA ILE A 246 -27.56 11.75 -0.88
C ILE A 246 -27.49 11.54 -2.38
N ARG A 247 -27.35 12.64 -3.13
CA ARG A 247 -27.19 12.67 -4.58
C ARG A 247 -25.77 13.04 -4.98
N PRO A 248 -25.24 12.44 -6.07
CA PRO A 248 -23.91 12.83 -6.57
C PRO A 248 -23.95 14.26 -7.14
N ARG A 249 -22.91 15.04 -6.84
CA ARG A 249 -22.75 16.43 -7.30
C ARG A 249 -21.84 16.55 -8.54
N ASN A 250 -21.08 15.51 -8.86
CA ASN A 250 -20.18 15.44 -10.01
C ASN A 250 -20.07 14.00 -10.53
N ASP A 251 -19.37 13.81 -11.64
CA ASP A 251 -19.24 12.51 -12.29
C ASP A 251 -18.48 11.50 -11.44
N GLU A 252 -17.46 11.92 -10.69
CA GLU A 252 -16.66 11.08 -9.82
C GLU A 252 -17.53 10.49 -8.69
N GLN A 253 -18.36 11.33 -8.07
CA GLN A 253 -19.32 10.87 -7.06
C GLN A 253 -20.41 9.97 -7.66
N LYS A 254 -20.79 10.21 -8.91
CA LYS A 254 -21.74 9.38 -9.65
C LYS A 254 -21.18 7.97 -9.88
N PHE A 255 -19.93 7.87 -10.30
CA PHE A 255 -19.21 6.58 -10.41
C PHE A 255 -19.07 5.89 -9.06
N ALA A 256 -18.70 6.63 -8.01
CA ALA A 256 -18.55 6.09 -6.67
C ALA A 256 -19.86 5.49 -6.14
N LEU A 257 -20.99 6.19 -6.27
CA LEU A 257 -22.29 5.66 -5.85
C LEU A 257 -22.73 4.47 -6.71
N ASP A 258 -22.51 4.50 -8.03
CA ASP A 258 -22.82 3.35 -8.89
C ASP A 258 -22.04 2.11 -8.46
N ALA A 259 -20.74 2.25 -8.18
CA ALA A 259 -19.90 1.16 -7.71
C ALA A 259 -20.33 0.63 -6.33
N CYS A 260 -20.56 1.53 -5.36
CA CYS A 260 -20.94 1.14 -4.00
C CYS A 260 -22.32 0.46 -3.93
N LEU A 261 -23.26 0.87 -4.79
CA LEU A 261 -24.62 0.31 -4.83
C LEU A 261 -24.76 -0.90 -5.77
N ASN A 262 -23.68 -1.35 -6.37
CA ASN A 262 -23.70 -2.51 -7.25
C ASN A 262 -23.29 -3.78 -6.50
N PRO A 263 -24.20 -4.74 -6.26
CA PRO A 263 -23.91 -5.94 -5.49
C PRO A 263 -22.86 -6.87 -6.13
N ALA A 264 -22.59 -6.72 -7.44
CA ALA A 264 -21.56 -7.47 -8.12
C ALA A 264 -20.14 -6.94 -7.82
N ILE A 265 -20.00 -5.74 -7.25
CA ILE A 265 -18.71 -5.14 -6.91
C ILE A 265 -18.47 -5.29 -5.41
N GLN A 266 -17.62 -6.24 -5.03
CA GLN A 266 -17.39 -6.60 -3.63
C GLN A 266 -16.42 -5.67 -2.89
N LEU A 267 -15.55 -4.96 -3.60
CA LEU A 267 -14.57 -4.05 -3.04
C LEU A 267 -14.53 -2.75 -3.84
N VAL A 268 -14.78 -1.63 -3.16
CA VAL A 268 -14.68 -0.28 -3.72
C VAL A 268 -13.64 0.51 -2.95
N SER A 269 -12.64 1.05 -3.65
CA SER A 269 -11.66 1.99 -3.10
C SER A 269 -11.91 3.39 -3.64
N MET A 270 -12.03 4.37 -2.73
CA MET A 270 -12.23 5.77 -3.08
C MET A 270 -11.04 6.60 -2.62
N THR A 271 -10.35 7.24 -3.56
CA THR A 271 -9.24 8.17 -3.31
C THR A 271 -9.65 9.60 -3.63
N GLY A 272 -8.95 10.57 -3.09
CA GLY A 272 -9.22 11.99 -3.36
C GLY A 272 -8.91 12.89 -2.16
N GLY A 273 -8.87 14.18 -2.37
CA GLY A 273 -8.60 15.20 -1.35
C GLY A 273 -9.60 15.23 -0.19
N ALA A 274 -9.29 15.97 0.86
CA ALA A 274 -10.20 16.22 1.96
C ALA A 274 -11.47 16.95 1.47
N GLY A 275 -12.63 16.66 2.08
CA GLY A 275 -13.90 17.33 1.75
C GLY A 275 -14.56 16.90 0.43
N THR A 276 -14.04 15.90 -0.29
CA THR A 276 -14.62 15.43 -1.56
C THR A 276 -15.85 14.50 -1.39
N GLY A 277 -16.29 14.23 -0.17
CA GLY A 277 -17.51 13.47 0.13
C GLY A 277 -17.35 11.96 0.20
N LYS A 278 -16.10 11.41 0.16
CA LYS A 278 -15.85 9.95 0.18
C LYS A 278 -16.57 9.22 1.32
N THR A 279 -16.38 9.69 2.54
CA THR A 279 -17.00 9.08 3.74
C THR A 279 -18.52 9.21 3.71
N LEU A 280 -19.04 10.37 3.29
CA LEU A 280 -20.48 10.60 3.16
C LEU A 280 -21.12 9.63 2.18
N LEU A 281 -20.54 9.46 0.99
CA LEU A 281 -21.05 8.56 -0.04
C LEU A 281 -20.99 7.09 0.40
N ALA A 282 -19.88 6.70 1.05
CA ALA A 282 -19.73 5.33 1.57
C ALA A 282 -20.79 5.01 2.65
N LEU A 283 -21.00 5.92 3.60
CA LEU A 283 -22.01 5.78 4.65
C LEU A 283 -23.43 5.75 4.07
N ALA A 284 -23.75 6.67 3.17
CA ALA A 284 -25.06 6.71 2.53
C ALA A 284 -25.36 5.41 1.76
N ALA A 285 -24.38 4.92 0.98
CA ALA A 285 -24.53 3.66 0.26
C ALA A 285 -24.63 2.44 1.20
N ALA A 286 -23.92 2.43 2.32
CA ALA A 286 -24.02 1.36 3.31
C ALA A 286 -25.38 1.34 3.98
N ILE A 287 -25.92 2.51 4.39
CA ILE A 287 -27.23 2.62 5.03
C ILE A 287 -28.35 2.23 4.03
N GLU A 288 -28.25 2.63 2.77
CA GLU A 288 -29.20 2.26 1.71
C GLU A 288 -29.33 0.73 1.58
N GLN A 289 -28.21 0.03 1.70
CA GLN A 289 -28.13 -1.43 1.58
C GLN A 289 -28.28 -2.18 2.92
N ALA A 290 -28.48 -1.48 4.03
CA ALA A 290 -28.57 -2.10 5.37
C ALA A 290 -29.68 -3.16 5.52
N LYS A 291 -30.66 -3.18 4.62
CA LYS A 291 -31.69 -4.22 4.58
C LYS A 291 -31.21 -5.57 4.03
N ASP A 292 -30.11 -5.55 3.28
CA ASP A 292 -29.56 -6.70 2.57
C ASP A 292 -28.38 -7.33 3.35
N PHE A 293 -27.99 -6.75 4.51
CA PHE A 293 -26.86 -7.17 5.35
C PHE A 293 -27.23 -7.20 6.82
N ASP A 294 -26.61 -8.09 7.60
CA ASP A 294 -26.85 -8.23 9.04
C ASP A 294 -26.29 -7.05 9.85
N GLN A 295 -25.15 -6.46 9.40
CA GLN A 295 -24.51 -5.35 10.10
C GLN A 295 -23.64 -4.50 9.16
N ILE A 296 -23.42 -3.25 9.55
CA ILE A 296 -22.44 -2.35 8.95
C ILE A 296 -21.26 -2.22 9.91
N ILE A 297 -20.08 -2.61 9.48
CA ILE A 297 -18.85 -2.50 10.28
C ILE A 297 -18.08 -1.27 9.82
N LEU A 298 -17.83 -0.33 10.74
CA LEU A 298 -17.00 0.84 10.52
C LEU A 298 -15.63 0.67 11.19
N THR A 299 -14.56 0.83 10.42
CA THR A 299 -13.20 0.81 10.95
C THR A 299 -12.49 2.12 10.60
N ARG A 300 -11.73 2.64 11.54
CA ARG A 300 -10.89 3.81 11.33
C ARG A 300 -9.57 3.63 12.05
N PRO A 301 -8.41 3.87 11.39
CA PRO A 301 -7.13 3.89 12.08
C PRO A 301 -7.11 5.00 13.14
N THR A 302 -6.72 4.66 14.35
CA THR A 302 -6.52 5.60 15.46
C THR A 302 -5.08 6.10 15.46
N ILE A 303 -4.66 6.77 14.35
CA ILE A 303 -3.33 7.39 14.28
C ILE A 303 -3.43 8.74 14.98
N VAL A 304 -2.74 8.86 16.10
CA VAL A 304 -2.63 10.13 16.83
C VAL A 304 -1.53 10.96 16.16
N LEU A 305 -1.90 12.14 15.67
CA LEU A 305 -0.93 13.13 15.18
C LEU A 305 -0.02 13.54 16.37
N GLY A 306 1.29 13.24 16.29
CA GLY A 306 2.26 13.67 17.27
C GLY A 306 2.83 12.58 18.19
N ASN A 307 2.79 11.31 17.81
CA ASN A 307 3.43 10.20 18.57
C ASN A 307 2.95 10.04 20.03
N GLN A 308 1.77 10.56 20.37
CA GLN A 308 1.17 10.38 21.68
C GLN A 308 0.24 9.17 21.66
N ASP A 309 0.46 8.23 22.58
CA ASP A 309 -0.46 7.10 22.77
C ASP A 309 -1.85 7.60 23.21
N ILE A 310 -2.90 6.92 22.74
CA ILE A 310 -4.30 7.16 23.16
C ILE A 310 -4.43 7.16 24.69
N GLY A 311 -3.51 6.47 25.40
CA GLY A 311 -3.40 6.46 26.85
C GLY A 311 -3.22 7.84 27.49
N PHE A 312 -2.59 8.80 26.79
CA PHE A 312 -2.35 10.17 27.28
C PHE A 312 -3.55 11.12 27.12
N ILE A 313 -4.59 10.73 26.38
CA ILE A 313 -5.80 11.56 26.26
C ILE A 313 -6.58 11.47 27.57
N PRO A 314 -6.87 12.60 28.26
CA PRO A 314 -7.64 12.59 29.48
C PRO A 314 -9.10 12.20 29.24
N GLY A 315 -9.71 11.44 30.16
CA GLY A 315 -11.09 11.02 30.10
C GLY A 315 -11.29 9.51 30.09
N ASP A 316 -12.55 9.09 30.11
CA ASP A 316 -12.95 7.71 29.98
C ASP A 316 -12.81 7.19 28.54
N GLN A 317 -13.06 5.92 28.32
CA GLN A 317 -12.87 5.28 27.02
C GLN A 317 -13.76 5.92 25.92
N LYS A 318 -14.95 6.42 26.25
CA LYS A 318 -15.84 7.11 25.32
C LYS A 318 -15.28 8.50 24.95
N ALA A 319 -14.80 9.26 25.95
CA ALA A 319 -14.19 10.56 25.71
C ALA A 319 -12.92 10.46 24.86
N LYS A 320 -12.08 9.44 25.08
CA LYS A 320 -10.87 9.17 24.30
C LYS A 320 -11.17 8.81 22.84
N MET A 321 -12.28 8.11 22.59
CA MET A 321 -12.69 7.71 21.24
C MET A 321 -13.44 8.81 20.48
N SER A 322 -14.02 9.79 21.17
CA SER A 322 -14.86 10.85 20.59
C SER A 322 -14.21 11.57 19.40
N PRO A 323 -12.94 12.02 19.44
CA PRO A 323 -12.32 12.72 18.31
C PRO A 323 -12.21 11.88 17.04
N PHE A 324 -12.14 10.54 17.18
CA PHE A 324 -12.06 9.61 16.05
C PHE A 324 -13.42 9.28 15.44
N VAL A 325 -14.47 9.34 16.27
CA VAL A 325 -15.85 9.03 15.86
C VAL A 325 -16.58 10.28 15.33
N GLN A 326 -16.25 11.47 15.84
CA GLN A 326 -16.91 12.72 15.51
C GLN A 326 -17.09 12.96 13.99
N PRO A 327 -16.08 12.78 13.12
CA PRO A 327 -16.24 12.98 11.69
C PRO A 327 -17.23 11.99 11.03
N LEU A 328 -17.44 10.81 11.62
CA LEU A 328 -18.47 9.88 11.19
C LEU A 328 -19.87 10.36 11.60
N MET A 329 -20.00 10.81 12.85
CA MET A 329 -21.24 11.38 13.36
C MET A 329 -21.66 12.61 12.57
N ASP A 330 -20.74 13.48 12.20
CA ASP A 330 -21.02 14.65 11.36
C ASP A 330 -21.59 14.25 10.00
N ASN A 331 -21.04 13.22 9.34
CA ASN A 331 -21.57 12.70 8.09
C ASN A 331 -22.95 12.04 8.27
N LEU A 332 -23.18 11.31 9.37
CA LEU A 332 -24.49 10.73 9.69
C LEU A 332 -25.54 11.84 9.92
N ASN A 333 -25.17 12.93 10.59
CA ASN A 333 -26.04 14.09 10.77
C ASN A 333 -26.41 14.74 9.43
N VAL A 334 -25.46 14.83 8.49
CA VAL A 334 -25.75 15.34 7.12
C VAL A 334 -26.73 14.43 6.40
N ILE A 335 -26.59 13.10 6.52
CA ILE A 335 -27.53 12.13 5.93
C ILE A 335 -28.90 12.25 6.61
N LYS A 336 -28.94 12.30 7.94
CA LYS A 336 -30.18 12.44 8.73
C LYS A 336 -30.95 13.70 8.36
N ALA A 337 -30.25 14.81 8.12
CA ALA A 337 -30.83 16.09 7.72
C ALA A 337 -31.54 16.08 6.34
N GLN A 338 -31.36 15.02 5.52
CA GLN A 338 -32.12 14.86 4.28
C GLN A 338 -33.58 14.45 4.52
N PHE A 339 -33.91 14.01 5.73
CA PHE A 339 -35.22 13.47 6.08
C PHE A 339 -35.92 14.33 7.15
N ARG A 340 -37.26 14.21 7.23
CA ARG A 340 -38.01 14.83 8.35
C ARG A 340 -37.61 14.15 9.66
N PRO A 341 -37.47 14.88 10.77
CA PRO A 341 -36.99 14.31 12.04
C PRO A 341 -37.81 13.12 12.56
N SER A 342 -39.12 13.09 12.26
CA SER A 342 -40.04 12.00 12.69
C SER A 342 -40.18 10.88 11.65
N SER A 343 -39.43 10.90 10.57
CA SER A 343 -39.50 9.87 9.54
C SER A 343 -38.83 8.58 9.99
N LYS A 344 -39.28 7.44 9.43
CA LYS A 344 -38.66 6.13 9.71
C LYS A 344 -37.18 6.10 9.29
N GLU A 345 -36.84 6.81 8.22
CA GLU A 345 -35.50 6.92 7.70
C GLU A 345 -34.56 7.68 8.68
N ALA A 346 -35.04 8.79 9.26
CA ALA A 346 -34.28 9.55 10.25
C ALA A 346 -34.04 8.77 11.54
N LEU A 347 -35.08 8.04 12.02
CA LEU A 347 -35.00 7.20 13.23
C LEU A 347 -34.11 5.96 13.06
N ARG A 348 -33.93 5.49 11.85
CA ARG A 348 -33.06 4.34 11.57
C ARG A 348 -31.54 4.66 11.68
N ILE A 349 -31.19 5.94 11.70
CA ILE A 349 -29.80 6.42 11.84
C ILE A 349 -29.44 6.64 13.33
N GLU A 350 -30.38 6.55 14.26
CA GLU A 350 -30.13 6.59 15.70
C GLU A 350 -29.57 5.26 16.22
#